data_af3bf8236e2d0dfd70a80a863600f107
#
_entry.id   af3bf8236e2d0dfd70a80a863600f107
#
_cell.length_a   1.000
_cell.length_b   1.000
_cell.length_c   1.000
_cell.angle_alpha   90.00
_cell.angle_beta   90.00
_cell.angle_gamma   90.00
#
_symmetry.space_group_name_H-M   'P 1'
#
loop_
_entity.id
_entity.type
_entity.pdbx_description
1 polymer ?
#
loop_
_entity_poly.entity_id
_entity_poly.type
_entity_poly.pdbx_seq_one_letter_code
_entity_poly.pdbx_strand_id
1 'polypeptide(L)' 'MDIQDGRYVRWISLKNPNNIKLTNGAFVTDKLILDNGIHVQLRNNYGKIFQIKYDECEIFQKVTDEERVILNVLKELEK' A
#
# COMPACT_ATOMS: atom_id res chain seq x y z
N MET A 1 -0.11 -9.57 -6.30
CA MET A 1 -0.24 -8.39 -5.42
C MET A 1 0.42 -8.69 -4.10
N ASP A 2 1.40 -7.88 -3.70
CA ASP A 2 2.26 -8.16 -2.55
C ASP A 2 1.82 -7.47 -1.26
N ILE A 3 0.66 -6.82 -1.25
CA ILE A 3 0.14 -6.12 -0.08
C ILE A 3 -0.43 -7.13 0.90
N GLN A 4 0.06 -7.11 2.14
CA GLN A 4 -0.32 -8.06 3.18
C GLN A 4 -1.29 -7.42 4.17
N ASP A 5 -2.26 -8.20 4.65
CA ASP A 5 -3.19 -7.77 5.69
C ASP A 5 -2.43 -7.43 6.97
N GLY A 6 -2.88 -6.41 7.67
CA GLY A 6 -2.24 -5.92 8.89
C GLY A 6 -1.06 -5.00 8.68
N ARG A 7 -0.57 -4.84 7.46
CA ARG A 7 0.52 -3.94 7.16
C ARG A 7 0.04 -2.50 7.09
N TYR A 8 0.89 -1.60 7.59
CA TYR A 8 0.69 -0.17 7.44
C TYR A 8 1.17 0.27 6.06
N VAL A 9 0.31 0.95 5.31
CA VAL A 9 0.64 1.44 3.97
C VAL A 9 0.36 2.92 3.87
N ARG A 10 1.11 3.58 2.99
CA ARG A 10 0.84 4.94 2.52
C ARG A 10 0.65 4.87 1.02
N TRP A 11 -0.05 5.80 0.45
CA TRP A 11 -0.33 5.78 -0.98
C TRP A 11 -0.44 7.17 -1.56
N ILE A 12 -0.28 7.22 -2.89
CA ILE A 12 -0.49 8.41 -3.69
C ILE A 12 -1.63 8.08 -4.67
N SER A 13 -2.67 8.89 -4.67
CA SER A 13 -3.74 8.76 -5.66
C SER A 13 -3.25 9.30 -7.00
N LEU A 14 -3.44 8.52 -8.06
CA LEU A 14 -3.03 8.89 -9.42
C LEU A 14 -4.17 9.54 -10.21
N LYS A 15 -5.35 9.69 -9.60
CA LYS A 15 -6.53 10.27 -10.27
C LYS A 15 -6.37 11.75 -10.59
N ASN A 16 -5.62 12.47 -9.78
CA ASN A 16 -5.44 13.90 -9.95
C ASN A 16 -3.95 14.22 -10.08
N PRO A 17 -3.40 14.22 -11.32
CA PRO A 17 -1.97 14.44 -11.50
C PRO A 17 -1.51 15.85 -11.11
N ASN A 18 -2.43 16.80 -10.96
CA ASN A 18 -2.10 18.15 -10.52
C ASN A 18 -2.05 18.30 -9.01
N ASN A 19 -2.42 17.26 -8.27
CA ASN A 19 -2.46 17.31 -6.81
C ASN A 19 -2.00 15.97 -6.24
N ILE A 20 -0.72 15.66 -6.46
CA ILE A 20 -0.12 14.42 -5.99
C ILE A 20 0.33 14.62 -4.53
N LYS A 21 -0.29 13.85 -3.62
CA LYS A 21 0.04 13.92 -2.19
C LYS A 21 0.18 12.52 -1.62
N LEU A 22 1.25 12.33 -0.85
CA LEU A 22 1.41 11.12 -0.05
C LEU A 22 0.48 11.21 1.16
N THR A 23 -0.34 10.19 1.35
CA THR A 23 -1.31 10.16 2.45
C THR A 23 -0.62 9.91 3.79
N ASN A 24 -1.37 10.10 4.88
CA ASN A 24 -0.89 9.77 6.22
C ASN A 24 -0.77 8.27 6.46
N GLY A 25 -1.53 7.49 5.70
CA GLY A 25 -1.44 6.04 5.78
C GLY A 25 -2.57 5.39 6.58
N ALA A 26 -2.64 4.07 6.45
CA ALA A 26 -3.64 3.26 7.13
C ALA A 26 -3.20 1.79 7.14
N PHE A 27 -3.90 0.97 7.92
CA PHE A 27 -3.64 -0.46 8.00
C PHE A 27 -4.50 -1.21 6.99
N VAL A 28 -3.91 -2.16 6.28
CA VAL A 28 -4.64 -3.03 5.35
C VAL A 28 -5.46 -4.02 6.17
N THR A 29 -6.77 -4.05 5.92
CA THR A 29 -7.67 -5.00 6.58
C THR A 29 -8.12 -6.11 5.65
N ASP A 30 -8.22 -5.84 4.35
CA ASP A 30 -8.65 -6.84 3.37
C ASP A 30 -8.28 -6.40 1.96
N LYS A 31 -8.32 -7.34 1.04
CA LYS A 31 -8.16 -7.11 -0.39
C LYS A 31 -9.36 -7.71 -1.09
N LEU A 32 -10.04 -6.91 -1.88
CA LEU A 32 -11.30 -7.29 -2.51
C LEU A 32 -11.13 -7.32 -4.02
N ILE A 33 -11.50 -8.44 -4.64
CA ILE A 33 -11.52 -8.56 -6.09
C ILE A 33 -12.96 -8.36 -6.54
N LEU A 34 -13.21 -7.22 -7.16
CA LEU A 34 -14.54 -6.80 -7.58
C LEU A 34 -14.59 -6.71 -9.12
N ASP A 35 -15.78 -6.57 -9.67
CA ASP A 35 -15.96 -6.49 -11.12
C ASP A 35 -15.20 -5.33 -11.75
N ASN A 36 -15.04 -4.24 -11.02
CA ASN A 36 -14.34 -3.03 -11.49
C ASN A 36 -12.89 -2.98 -11.04
N GLY A 37 -12.31 -4.10 -10.61
CA GLY A 37 -10.89 -4.20 -10.27
C GLY A 37 -10.62 -4.62 -8.84
N ILE A 38 -9.36 -4.52 -8.45
CA ILE A 38 -8.90 -4.87 -7.11
C ILE A 38 -9.00 -3.65 -6.20
N HIS A 39 -9.64 -3.83 -5.04
CA HIS A 39 -9.78 -2.80 -4.03
C HIS A 39 -9.02 -3.22 -2.77
N VAL A 40 -8.35 -2.28 -2.14
CA VAL A 40 -7.68 -2.50 -0.86
C VAL A 40 -8.52 -1.83 0.22
N GLN A 41 -8.99 -2.62 1.17
CA GLN A 41 -9.73 -2.09 2.31
C GLN A 41 -8.74 -1.68 3.40
N LEU A 42 -8.92 -0.48 3.92
CA LEU A 42 -7.99 0.13 4.86
C LEU A 42 -8.74 0.64 6.08
N ARG A 43 -8.04 0.67 7.21
CA ARG A 43 -8.52 1.29 8.45
C ARG A 43 -7.52 2.35 8.89
N ASN A 44 -7.97 3.58 9.07
CA ASN A 44 -7.10 4.65 9.53
C ASN A 44 -6.95 4.63 11.07
N ASN A 45 -6.14 5.56 11.59
CA ASN A 45 -5.87 5.64 13.03
C ASN A 45 -7.10 6.03 13.86
N TYR A 46 -8.14 6.54 13.21
CA TYR A 46 -9.40 6.91 13.87
C TYR A 46 -10.43 5.78 13.83
N GLY A 47 -10.05 4.62 13.29
CA GLY A 47 -10.94 3.48 13.17
C GLY A 47 -11.88 3.52 11.97
N LYS A 48 -11.74 4.51 11.10
CA LYS A 48 -12.56 4.60 9.89
C LYS A 48 -12.08 3.59 8.86
N ILE A 49 -13.03 2.83 8.29
CA ILE A 49 -12.76 1.84 7.26
C ILE A 49 -13.16 2.45 5.91
N PHE A 50 -12.29 2.31 4.91
CA PHE A 50 -12.52 2.79 3.57
C PHE A 50 -11.76 1.91 2.56
N GLN A 51 -12.03 2.13 1.28
CA GLN A 51 -11.38 1.37 0.20
C GLN A 51 -10.69 2.31 -0.76
N ILE A 52 -9.56 1.83 -1.30
CA ILE A 52 -8.89 2.49 -2.43
C ILE A 52 -8.78 1.49 -3.57
N LYS A 53 -8.79 2.01 -4.80
CA LYS A 53 -8.66 1.18 -5.99
C LYS A 53 -7.18 0.96 -6.27
N TYR A 54 -6.76 -0.30 -6.34
CA TYR A 54 -5.35 -0.67 -6.46
C TYR A 54 -4.69 -0.04 -7.70
N ASP A 55 -5.38 -0.05 -8.84
CA ASP A 55 -4.83 0.47 -10.11
C ASP A 55 -4.80 1.99 -10.18
N GLU A 56 -5.50 2.69 -9.30
CA GLU A 56 -5.56 4.16 -9.29
C GLU A 56 -4.63 4.79 -8.26
N CYS A 57 -3.84 3.97 -7.56
CA CYS A 57 -2.96 4.42 -6.49
C CYS A 57 -1.60 3.78 -6.61
N GLU A 58 -0.58 4.53 -6.24
CA GLU A 58 0.75 3.98 -5.99
C GLU A 58 0.86 3.73 -4.48
N ILE A 59 1.02 2.47 -4.09
CA ILE A 59 0.95 2.05 -2.69
C ILE A 59 2.34 1.66 -2.18
N PHE A 60 2.71 2.22 -1.03
CA PHE A 60 3.99 1.96 -0.37
C PHE A 60 3.74 1.22 0.93
N GLN A 61 4.21 -0.01 1.03
CA GLN A 61 4.09 -0.84 2.22
C GLN A 61 5.31 -0.66 3.10
N LYS A 62 5.07 -0.46 4.40
CA LYS A 62 6.17 -0.42 5.37
C LYS A 62 6.76 -1.81 5.52
N VAL A 63 8.07 -1.92 5.38
CA VAL A 63 8.79 -3.19 5.56
C VAL A 63 9.35 -3.27 6.99
N THR A 64 9.46 -4.50 7.49
CA THR A 64 10.12 -4.76 8.77
C THR A 64 11.64 -4.61 8.61
N ASP A 65 12.36 -4.48 9.73
CA ASP A 65 13.82 -4.41 9.71
C ASP A 65 14.43 -5.66 9.09
N GLU A 66 13.88 -6.83 9.36
CA GLU A 66 14.33 -8.09 8.78
C GLU A 66 14.13 -8.10 7.27
N GLU A 67 12.96 -7.69 6.80
CA GLU A 67 12.67 -7.61 5.37
C GLU A 67 13.61 -6.60 4.68
N ARG A 68 13.93 -5.51 5.35
CA ARG A 68 14.84 -4.49 4.81
C ARG A 68 16.24 -5.06 4.61
N VAL A 69 16.73 -5.85 5.56
CA VAL A 69 18.04 -6.51 5.45
C VAL A 69 18.04 -7.46 4.26
N ILE A 70 17.01 -8.27 4.12
CA ILE A 70 16.89 -9.21 2.99
C ILE A 70 16.86 -8.47 1.66
N LEU A 71 16.09 -7.39 1.57
CA LEU A 71 16.02 -6.58 0.34
C LEU A 71 17.38 -5.98 -0.02
N ASN A 72 18.15 -5.52 0.98
CA ASN A 72 19.49 -4.98 0.74
C ASN A 72 20.44 -6.05 0.25
N VAL A 73 20.37 -7.25 0.79
CA VAL A 73 21.19 -8.39 0.33
C VAL A 73 20.87 -8.71 -1.13
N LEU A 74 19.59 -8.77 -1.48
CA LEU A 74 19.17 -9.03 -2.86
C LEU A 74 19.67 -7.96 -3.83
N LYS A 75 19.67 -6.70 -3.42
CA LYS A 75 20.20 -5.61 -4.25
C LYS A 75 21.69 -5.77 -4.51
N GLU A 76 22.45 -6.20 -3.50
CA GLU A 76 23.87 -6.45 -3.66
C GLU A 76 24.15 -7.60 -4.64
N LEU A 77 23.30 -8.63 -4.63
CA LEU A 77 23.45 -9.77 -5.51
C LEU A 77 23.09 -9.44 -6.97
N GLU A 78 22.31 -8.41 -7.19
CA GLU A 78 21.89 -7.98 -8.53
C GLU A 78 22.90 -7.08 -9.24
N LYS A 79 23.92 -6.67 -8.57
CA LYS A 79 24.95 -5.79 -9.16
C LYS A 79 25.92 -6.54 -10.07
#